data_ef442d07f92b92f9f0bcbaef0d228398
#
_entry.id   ef442d07f92b92f9f0bcbaef0d228398
#
_cell.length_a   1.000
_cell.length_b   1.000
_cell.length_c   1.000
_cell.angle_alpha   90.00
_cell.angle_beta   90.00
_cell.angle_gamma   90.00
#
_symmetry.space_group_name_H-M   'P 1'
#
loop_
_entity.id
_entity.type
_entity.pdbx_description
1 polymer ?
#
loop_
_entity_poly.entity_id
_entity_poly.type
_entity_poly.pdbx_seq_one_letter_code
_entity_poly.pdbx_strand_id
1 'polypeptide(L)'
;MIRSFENISLKGRHTFGIDVKARYLFEYDSVSDLREILKNPLCHEGELLXMGAGSNLLFLSDYHGVILHSCISGIDVXEQHDDYVIIKVGAGVEWDSLVEWCVDRGFGGIENLSLIPGDAGAAPVQNIGAYGVEFKDVFHACEAISTDDGSQLXFSWEDCEFAYRDSVFKNRLKNKVIVTWVYLKLSRKPSYTMEYGNLKDAVASLGGPSLRNIRQAVISIRQSKLPDPVQFGNAGSFFKNPVVDTKQLETIRVQYSNVPYYNTVEPGKVKIPAGWLIDKLGWKGKSLGNAGVHKDQALVLINLGGATGSEVKKLASQISADVRQKFNIDLEPEVNMIG
;
A
#
# COMPACT_ATOMS: atom_id res chain seq x y z
N MET A 1 -12.61 8.33 -21.61
CA MET A 1 -12.18 7.57 -22.83
C MET A 1 -11.70 6.19 -22.41
N ILE A 2 -12.05 5.14 -23.18
CA ILE A 2 -11.61 3.77 -22.91
C ILE A 2 -10.40 3.46 -23.79
N ARG A 3 -9.34 2.94 -23.18
CA ARG A 3 -8.15 2.41 -23.87
C ARG A 3 -8.08 0.91 -23.57
N SER A 4 -8.00 0.10 -24.61
CA SER A 4 -7.95 -1.36 -24.47
C SER A 4 -6.66 -1.94 -25.04
N PHE A 5 -6.11 -2.92 -24.36
CA PHE A 5 -4.86 -3.58 -24.76
C PHE A 5 -5.03 -5.09 -24.62
N GLU A 6 -4.42 -5.83 -25.56
CA GLU A 6 -4.37 -7.31 -25.53
C GLU A 6 -2.91 -7.76 -25.52
N ASN A 7 -2.64 -8.80 -24.73
CA ASN A 7 -1.32 -9.42 -24.61
C ASN A 7 -0.22 -8.40 -24.31
N ILE A 8 -0.55 -7.44 -23.45
CA ILE A 8 0.33 -6.31 -23.12
C ILE A 8 1.34 -6.69 -22.04
N SER A 9 2.60 -6.26 -22.19
CA SER A 9 3.61 -6.40 -21.13
C SER A 9 3.22 -5.54 -19.93
N LEU A 10 3.29 -6.13 -18.74
CA LEU A 10 3.07 -5.44 -17.47
C LEU A 10 4.36 -4.97 -16.82
N LYS A 11 5.53 -5.23 -17.42
CA LYS A 11 6.84 -4.95 -16.82
C LYS A 11 6.99 -3.50 -16.35
N GLY A 12 6.46 -2.54 -17.09
CA GLY A 12 6.50 -1.12 -16.73
C GLY A 12 5.20 -0.62 -16.07
N ARG A 13 4.30 -1.51 -15.67
CA ARG A 13 2.97 -1.16 -15.14
C ARG A 13 2.77 -1.62 -13.68
N HIS A 14 3.84 -2.11 -13.05
CA HIS A 14 3.87 -2.40 -11.62
C HIS A 14 5.30 -2.26 -11.09
N THR A 15 5.41 -1.94 -9.81
CA THR A 15 6.71 -1.52 -9.25
C THR A 15 7.73 -2.65 -9.09
N PHE A 16 7.30 -3.92 -9.06
CA PHE A 16 8.24 -5.05 -8.99
C PHE A 16 8.98 -5.29 -10.31
N GLY A 17 8.42 -4.83 -11.43
CA GLY A 17 9.06 -4.93 -12.73
C GLY A 17 9.26 -6.38 -13.23
N ILE A 18 8.40 -7.31 -12.79
CA ILE A 18 8.42 -8.70 -13.28
C ILE A 18 7.92 -8.70 -14.74
N ASP A 19 8.60 -9.43 -15.59
CA ASP A 19 8.29 -9.46 -17.02
C ASP A 19 7.19 -10.50 -17.28
N VAL A 20 5.94 -10.07 -17.16
CA VAL A 20 4.74 -10.86 -17.43
C VAL A 20 3.81 -10.08 -18.34
N LYS A 21 2.84 -10.75 -18.93
CA LYS A 21 1.83 -10.14 -19.82
C LYS A 21 0.44 -10.25 -19.20
N ALA A 22 -0.42 -9.29 -19.51
CA ALA A 22 -1.85 -9.40 -19.26
C ALA A 22 -2.56 -9.72 -20.56
N ARG A 23 -3.51 -10.66 -20.52
CA ARG A 23 -4.33 -10.99 -21.70
C ARG A 23 -5.17 -9.79 -22.12
N TYR A 24 -5.83 -9.12 -21.15
CA TYR A 24 -6.63 -7.91 -21.41
C TYR A 24 -6.35 -6.88 -20.32
N LEU A 25 -6.20 -5.62 -20.75
CA LEU A 25 -6.10 -4.48 -19.83
C LEU A 25 -6.95 -3.35 -20.41
N PHE A 26 -7.84 -2.80 -19.58
CA PHE A 26 -8.64 -1.63 -19.92
C PHE A 26 -8.29 -0.48 -18.98
N GLU A 27 -8.02 0.69 -19.55
CA GLU A 27 -7.89 1.95 -18.82
C GLU A 27 -9.14 2.80 -19.10
N TYR A 28 -9.62 3.50 -18.08
CA TYR A 28 -10.84 4.30 -18.18
C TYR A 28 -10.72 5.62 -17.42
N ASP A 29 -11.26 6.69 -18.01
CA ASP A 29 -11.16 8.05 -17.48
C ASP A 29 -12.42 8.50 -16.73
N SER A 30 -13.49 7.70 -16.73
CA SER A 30 -14.77 8.08 -16.10
C SER A 30 -15.55 6.86 -15.61
N VAL A 31 -16.51 7.12 -14.72
CA VAL A 31 -17.47 6.10 -14.26
C VAL A 31 -18.30 5.55 -15.43
N SER A 32 -18.65 6.41 -16.39
CA SER A 32 -19.38 6.00 -17.60
C SER A 32 -18.55 5.00 -18.43
N ASP A 33 -17.26 5.28 -18.59
CA ASP A 33 -16.34 4.37 -19.29
C ASP A 33 -16.26 3.01 -18.55
N LEU A 34 -16.14 3.05 -17.22
CA LEU A 34 -16.07 1.83 -16.41
C LEU A 34 -17.33 0.97 -16.60
N ARG A 35 -18.51 1.62 -16.53
CA ARG A 35 -19.78 0.91 -16.74
C ARG A 35 -19.86 0.28 -18.13
N GLU A 36 -19.32 0.97 -19.14
CA GLU A 36 -19.30 0.43 -20.50
C GLU A 36 -18.38 -0.79 -20.61
N ILE A 37 -17.20 -0.72 -19.98
CA ILE A 37 -16.27 -1.87 -19.93
C ILE A 37 -16.92 -3.06 -19.23
N LEU A 38 -17.63 -2.82 -18.13
CA LEU A 38 -18.26 -3.89 -17.35
C LEU A 38 -19.38 -4.62 -18.11
N LYS A 39 -19.89 -4.05 -19.20
CA LYS A 39 -20.84 -4.77 -20.08
C LYS A 39 -20.15 -5.80 -20.96
N ASN A 40 -18.83 -5.72 -21.09
CA ASN A 40 -18.07 -6.64 -21.93
C ASN A 40 -18.09 -8.05 -21.27
N PRO A 41 -18.51 -9.10 -21.99
CA PRO A 41 -18.53 -10.47 -21.45
C PRO A 41 -17.19 -10.90 -20.86
N LEU A 42 -16.06 -10.42 -21.38
CA LEU A 42 -14.74 -10.77 -20.85
C LEU A 42 -14.61 -10.45 -19.34
N CYS A 43 -15.32 -9.44 -18.85
CA CYS A 43 -15.27 -9.05 -17.45
C CYS A 43 -16.00 -10.04 -16.53
N HIS A 44 -16.80 -10.94 -17.11
CA HIS A 44 -17.61 -11.91 -16.36
C HIS A 44 -17.20 -13.37 -16.61
N GLU A 45 -16.33 -13.62 -17.58
CA GLU A 45 -15.93 -14.98 -17.97
C GLU A 45 -14.67 -15.47 -17.25
N GLY A 46 -13.95 -14.59 -16.54
CA GLY A 46 -12.69 -14.94 -15.89
C GLY A 46 -12.40 -14.06 -14.69
N GLU A 47 -11.13 -14.06 -14.31
CA GLU A 47 -10.70 -13.25 -13.17
C GLU A 47 -10.60 -11.77 -13.54
N LEU A 48 -11.05 -10.93 -12.61
CA LEU A 48 -10.98 -9.48 -12.71
C LEU A 48 -10.00 -8.94 -11.67
N LEU A 49 -9.16 -8.00 -12.06
CA LEU A 49 -8.19 -7.38 -11.15
C LEU A 49 -8.25 -5.85 -11.24
N UNK A 50 -8.62 -5.07 -10.36
CA UNK A 50 -8.57 -3.93 -10.29
C UNK A 50 -7.34 -3.62 -10.04
N MET A 51 -6.51 -2.92 -10.66
CA MET A 51 -5.10 -2.54 -10.47
C MET A 51 -4.93 -1.03 -10.52
N GLY A 52 -4.33 -0.45 -9.48
CA GLY A 52 -3.85 0.93 -9.52
C GLY A 52 -2.44 0.95 -10.13
N ALA A 53 -1.52 1.71 -9.53
CA ALA A 53 -0.13 1.80 -10.00
C ALA A 53 0.66 0.48 -9.86
N GLY A 54 0.04 -0.60 -9.39
CA GLY A 54 0.71 -1.90 -9.25
C GLY A 54 1.80 -1.91 -8.19
N SER A 55 1.68 -1.06 -7.18
CA SER A 55 2.75 -0.86 -6.20
C SER A 55 2.74 -1.88 -5.06
N ASN A 56 1.72 -2.75 -5.00
CA ASN A 56 1.62 -3.79 -3.96
C ASN A 56 1.26 -5.15 -4.57
N LEU A 57 1.76 -5.42 -5.79
CA LEU A 57 1.47 -6.66 -6.52
C LEU A 57 2.75 -7.40 -6.88
N LEU A 58 2.70 -8.73 -6.80
CA LEU A 58 3.73 -9.63 -7.32
C LEU A 58 3.03 -10.59 -8.28
N PHE A 59 3.28 -10.44 -9.58
CA PHE A 59 2.78 -11.37 -10.59
C PHE A 59 3.66 -12.63 -10.63
N LEU A 60 3.03 -13.79 -10.46
CA LEU A 60 3.73 -15.09 -10.48
C LEU A 60 3.83 -15.67 -11.88
N SER A 61 2.93 -15.28 -12.78
CA SER A 61 2.84 -15.73 -14.17
C SER A 61 2.12 -14.68 -15.00
N ASP A 62 1.97 -14.92 -16.30
CA ASP A 62 1.11 -14.10 -17.15
C ASP A 62 -0.31 -14.10 -16.59
N TYR A 63 -0.99 -12.98 -16.68
CA TYR A 63 -2.35 -12.81 -16.15
C TYR A 63 -3.37 -13.06 -17.25
N HIS A 64 -4.15 -14.09 -17.11
CA HIS A 64 -5.09 -14.54 -18.15
C HIS A 64 -6.48 -13.90 -18.07
N GLY A 65 -6.76 -13.14 -17.01
CA GLY A 65 -8.02 -12.43 -16.82
C GLY A 65 -8.01 -11.02 -17.41
N VAL A 66 -8.88 -10.17 -16.87
CA VAL A 66 -9.03 -8.77 -17.27
C VAL A 66 -8.47 -7.87 -16.16
N ILE A 67 -7.58 -6.96 -16.53
CA ILE A 67 -7.10 -5.90 -15.62
C ILE A 67 -7.87 -4.63 -15.93
N LEU A 68 -8.40 -3.98 -14.88
CA LEU A 68 -9.04 -2.67 -14.97
C LEU A 68 -8.18 -1.65 -14.23
N HIS A 69 -7.78 -0.59 -14.92
CA HIS A 69 -6.94 0.47 -14.38
C HIS A 69 -7.66 1.81 -14.47
N SER A 70 -7.92 2.42 -13.30
CA SER A 70 -8.62 3.71 -13.22
C SER A 70 -7.67 4.86 -13.56
N CYS A 71 -8.09 5.69 -14.49
CA CYS A 71 -7.47 6.98 -14.79
C CYS A 71 -8.42 8.12 -14.42
N ILE A 72 -9.43 7.85 -13.57
CA ILE A 72 -10.36 8.90 -13.11
C ILE A 72 -9.53 9.91 -12.32
N SER A 73 -9.42 11.12 -12.84
CA SER A 73 -8.60 12.20 -12.30
C SER A 73 -9.47 13.26 -11.61
N GLY A 74 -8.81 14.22 -10.99
CA GLY A 74 -9.45 15.39 -10.39
C GLY A 74 -9.40 15.37 -8.88
N ILE A 75 -9.20 16.56 -8.32
CA ILE A 75 -9.26 16.83 -6.87
C ILE A 75 -10.13 18.08 -6.70
N ASP A 76 -11.30 17.91 -6.07
CA ASP A 76 -12.28 18.97 -5.85
C ASP A 76 -12.49 19.18 -4.35
N VAL A 77 -12.68 20.48 -3.94
CA VAL A 77 -13.08 20.80 -2.56
C VAL A 77 -14.59 20.74 -2.50
N UNK A 78 -14.99 19.64 -1.75
CA UNK A 78 -16.23 19.42 -1.67
C UNK A 78 -16.87 20.18 -0.74
N GLU A 79 -16.39 20.46 0.45
CA GLU A 79 -16.87 21.27 1.59
C GLU A 79 -15.69 21.98 2.24
N GLN A 80 -15.93 23.18 2.72
CA GLN A 80 -14.90 23.94 3.43
C GLN A 80 -15.50 24.60 4.66
N HIS A 81 -14.95 24.25 5.82
CA HIS A 81 -15.32 24.78 7.13
C HIS A 81 -14.11 25.47 7.77
N ASP A 82 -14.30 26.11 8.91
CA ASP A 82 -13.20 26.81 9.60
C ASP A 82 -12.08 25.87 10.04
N ASP A 83 -12.44 24.65 10.45
CA ASP A 83 -11.49 23.69 11.04
C ASP A 83 -11.10 22.54 10.09
N TYR A 84 -11.92 22.27 9.06
CA TYR A 84 -11.64 21.14 8.16
C TYR A 84 -12.15 21.43 6.75
N VAL A 85 -11.69 20.57 5.84
CA VAL A 85 -12.14 20.55 4.45
C VAL A 85 -12.47 19.10 4.08
N ILE A 86 -13.49 18.91 3.25
CA ILE A 86 -13.75 17.61 2.61
C ILE A 86 -13.40 17.75 1.14
N ILE A 87 -12.46 16.91 0.69
CA ILE A 87 -12.07 16.89 -0.71
C ILE A 87 -12.56 15.59 -1.35
N LYS A 88 -12.89 15.66 -2.64
CA LYS A 88 -13.27 14.53 -3.51
C LYS A 88 -12.12 14.27 -4.47
N VAL A 89 -11.63 13.04 -4.52
CA VAL A 89 -10.42 12.67 -5.26
C VAL A 89 -10.73 11.50 -6.20
N GLY A 90 -10.36 11.63 -7.46
CA GLY A 90 -10.52 10.56 -8.44
C GLY A 90 -9.61 9.37 -8.13
N ALA A 91 -10.11 8.16 -8.36
CA ALA A 91 -9.40 6.92 -8.00
C ALA A 91 -8.04 6.77 -8.70
N GLY A 92 -7.85 7.39 -9.87
CA GLY A 92 -6.60 7.34 -10.63
C GLY A 92 -5.62 8.46 -10.29
N VAL A 93 -5.91 9.31 -9.29
CA VAL A 93 -4.98 10.35 -8.86
C VAL A 93 -3.82 9.69 -8.10
N GLU A 94 -2.59 9.99 -8.50
CA GLU A 94 -1.40 9.49 -7.82
C GLU A 94 -1.39 9.98 -6.36
N TRP A 95 -1.17 9.04 -5.43
CA TRP A 95 -1.28 9.33 -3.99
C TRP A 95 -0.32 10.42 -3.53
N ASP A 96 0.98 10.35 -3.92
CA ASP A 96 1.94 11.35 -3.45
C ASP A 96 1.69 12.74 -4.03
N SER A 97 1.17 12.81 -5.26
CA SER A 97 0.72 14.08 -5.86
C SER A 97 -0.45 14.68 -5.09
N LEU A 98 -1.37 13.83 -4.61
CA LEU A 98 -2.47 14.26 -3.74
C LEU A 98 -1.93 14.82 -2.42
N VAL A 99 -0.96 14.12 -1.79
CA VAL A 99 -0.37 14.60 -0.54
C VAL A 99 0.28 15.98 -0.74
N GLU A 100 1.04 16.13 -1.81
CA GLU A 100 1.67 17.43 -2.15
C GLU A 100 0.62 18.53 -2.33
N TRP A 101 -0.43 18.23 -3.11
CA TRP A 101 -1.53 19.16 -3.37
C TRP A 101 -2.19 19.63 -2.06
N CYS A 102 -2.36 18.73 -1.09
CA CYS A 102 -2.95 19.04 0.22
C CYS A 102 -2.01 19.89 1.08
N VAL A 103 -0.73 19.49 1.14
CA VAL A 103 0.29 20.22 1.93
C VAL A 103 0.43 21.66 1.44
N ASP A 104 0.45 21.88 0.12
CA ASP A 104 0.57 23.21 -0.46
C ASP A 104 -0.62 24.12 -0.14
N ARG A 105 -1.78 23.52 0.17
CA ARG A 105 -3.01 24.27 0.52
C ARG A 105 -3.22 24.39 2.03
N GLY A 106 -2.32 23.82 2.82
CA GLY A 106 -2.44 23.86 4.28
C GLY A 106 -3.46 22.85 4.82
N PHE A 107 -3.78 21.81 4.07
CA PHE A 107 -4.72 20.75 4.47
C PHE A 107 -3.92 19.58 5.06
N GLY A 108 -4.02 19.40 6.37
CA GLY A 108 -3.23 18.38 7.08
C GLY A 108 -4.00 17.11 7.38
N GLY A 109 -3.22 16.05 7.65
CA GLY A 109 -3.71 14.73 8.03
C GLY A 109 -3.12 13.60 7.20
N ILE A 110 -2.52 13.91 6.03
CA ILE A 110 -1.89 12.89 5.18
C ILE A 110 -0.42 13.16 4.89
N GLU A 111 0.17 14.20 5.45
CA GLU A 111 1.58 14.54 5.25
C GLU A 111 2.55 13.41 5.65
N ASN A 112 2.17 12.62 6.66
CA ASN A 112 2.95 11.44 7.08
C ASN A 112 2.92 10.33 6.04
N LEU A 113 1.93 10.34 5.14
CA LEU A 113 1.76 9.32 4.10
C LEU A 113 2.46 9.70 2.79
N SER A 114 3.36 10.68 2.84
CA SER A 114 4.14 11.14 1.70
C SER A 114 4.98 10.02 1.10
N LEU A 115 5.13 10.05 -0.23
CA LEU A 115 5.96 9.13 -1.01
C LEU A 115 5.51 7.66 -0.91
N ILE A 116 4.25 7.39 -0.49
CA ILE A 116 3.69 6.04 -0.63
C ILE A 116 3.28 5.89 -2.09
N PRO A 117 3.83 4.90 -2.81
CA PRO A 117 3.45 4.71 -4.21
C PRO A 117 2.05 4.10 -4.33
N GLY A 118 1.31 4.53 -5.35
CA GLY A 118 -0.03 4.02 -5.60
C GLY A 118 -0.99 5.13 -5.99
N ASP A 119 -2.24 4.76 -6.20
CA ASP A 119 -3.32 5.67 -6.59
C ASP A 119 -4.33 5.83 -5.45
N ALA A 120 -5.03 6.95 -5.43
CA ALA A 120 -5.99 7.29 -4.38
C ALA A 120 -7.08 6.22 -4.21
N GLY A 121 -7.56 5.62 -5.31
CA GLY A 121 -8.58 4.57 -5.26
C GLY A 121 -8.08 3.25 -4.67
N ALA A 122 -6.76 3.04 -4.65
CA ALA A 122 -6.18 1.85 -4.02
C ALA A 122 -5.90 2.04 -2.52
N ALA A 123 -5.84 3.29 -2.06
CA ALA A 123 -5.48 3.60 -0.67
C ALA A 123 -6.41 2.95 0.36
N PRO A 124 -7.75 2.95 0.18
CA PRO A 124 -8.64 2.30 1.15
C PRO A 124 -8.54 0.78 1.18
N VAL A 125 -8.07 0.15 0.10
CA VAL A 125 -8.09 -1.32 -0.02
C VAL A 125 -7.32 -1.98 1.13
N GLN A 126 -6.12 -1.47 1.42
CA GLN A 126 -5.33 -2.00 2.53
C GLN A 126 -5.05 -0.95 3.61
N ASN A 127 -5.89 0.09 3.68
CA ASN A 127 -5.76 1.11 4.72
C ASN A 127 -4.29 1.55 4.82
N ILE A 128 -3.75 2.14 3.73
CA ILE A 128 -2.31 2.51 3.70
C ILE A 128 -1.93 3.32 4.94
N GLY A 129 -0.70 3.14 5.40
CA GLY A 129 -0.27 3.82 6.62
C GLY A 129 1.23 3.89 6.77
N ALA A 130 1.70 4.99 7.38
CA ALA A 130 3.12 5.23 7.63
C ALA A 130 3.26 6.27 8.76
N TYR A 131 4.34 6.16 9.50
CA TYR A 131 4.75 7.16 10.51
C TYR A 131 3.62 7.56 11.47
N GLY A 132 2.85 6.56 11.92
CA GLY A 132 1.83 6.75 12.96
C GLY A 132 0.47 7.23 12.45
N VAL A 133 0.29 7.33 11.13
CA VAL A 133 -0.97 7.76 10.50
C VAL A 133 -1.45 6.66 9.56
N GLU A 134 -2.76 6.44 9.50
CA GLU A 134 -3.38 5.51 8.55
C GLU A 134 -4.42 6.25 7.70
N PHE A 135 -4.70 5.75 6.52
CA PHE A 135 -5.70 6.30 5.60
C PHE A 135 -7.08 6.49 6.28
N LYS A 136 -7.49 5.51 7.11
CA LYS A 136 -8.77 5.57 7.82
C LYS A 136 -8.92 6.79 8.73
N ASP A 137 -7.80 7.40 9.16
CA ASP A 137 -7.82 8.54 10.07
C ASP A 137 -8.38 9.80 9.40
N VAL A 138 -8.33 9.86 8.07
CA VAL A 138 -8.84 10.98 7.28
C VAL A 138 -9.97 10.56 6.32
N PHE A 139 -10.28 9.28 6.23
CA PHE A 139 -11.31 8.78 5.31
C PHE A 139 -12.68 9.29 5.74
N HIS A 140 -13.42 9.87 4.79
CA HIS A 140 -14.79 10.34 5.01
C HIS A 140 -15.79 9.41 4.35
N ALA A 141 -15.59 9.09 3.06
CA ALA A 141 -16.50 8.22 2.30
C ALA A 141 -15.80 7.79 1.01
N CYS A 142 -16.38 6.83 0.29
CA CYS A 142 -16.00 6.59 -1.10
C CYS A 142 -17.19 6.14 -1.95
N GLU A 143 -17.09 6.42 -3.23
CA GLU A 143 -18.00 5.91 -4.26
C GLU A 143 -17.32 4.72 -4.95
N ALA A 144 -18.11 3.72 -5.26
CA ALA A 144 -17.64 2.55 -5.99
C ALA A 144 -18.71 2.07 -6.97
N ILE A 145 -18.29 1.22 -7.89
CA ILE A 145 -19.18 0.56 -8.86
C ILE A 145 -19.16 -0.94 -8.61
N SER A 146 -20.32 -1.54 -8.52
CA SER A 146 -20.49 -2.99 -8.42
C SER A 146 -20.01 -3.64 -9.73
N THR A 147 -19.19 -4.68 -9.63
CA THR A 147 -18.74 -5.41 -10.83
C THR A 147 -19.84 -6.30 -11.41
N ASP A 148 -20.85 -6.63 -10.59
CA ASP A 148 -21.94 -7.55 -11.02
C ASP A 148 -22.93 -6.87 -11.94
N ASP A 149 -23.34 -5.64 -11.60
CA ASP A 149 -24.43 -4.96 -12.29
C ASP A 149 -24.16 -3.49 -12.68
N GLY A 150 -22.97 -2.98 -12.35
CA GLY A 150 -22.60 -1.60 -12.66
C GLY A 150 -23.30 -0.55 -11.79
N SER A 151 -24.01 -0.97 -10.72
CA SER A 151 -24.68 -0.04 -9.82
C SER A 151 -23.67 0.77 -9.01
N GLN A 152 -24.08 1.97 -8.63
CA GLN A 152 -23.23 2.85 -7.80
C GLN A 152 -23.45 2.55 -6.31
N LEU A 153 -22.42 2.50 -5.58
CA LEU A 153 -22.41 2.20 -4.13
C LEU A 153 -21.65 3.28 -3.37
N UNK A 154 -21.69 3.69 -2.20
CA UNK A 154 -21.19 4.45 -1.48
C UNK A 154 -20.80 3.75 -0.43
N PHE A 155 -19.89 4.09 0.33
CA PHE A 155 -19.34 3.48 1.56
C PHE A 155 -18.97 4.56 2.57
N SER A 156 -19.51 4.45 3.77
CA SER A 156 -19.11 5.26 4.93
C SER A 156 -17.86 4.65 5.57
N TRP A 157 -17.36 5.31 6.60
CA TRP A 157 -16.22 4.80 7.40
C TRP A 157 -16.54 3.43 8.00
N GLU A 158 -17.77 3.28 8.53
CA GLU A 158 -18.22 2.05 9.18
C GLU A 158 -18.33 0.89 8.20
N ASP A 159 -18.75 1.17 6.97
CA ASP A 159 -18.90 0.15 5.92
C ASP A 159 -17.58 -0.44 5.48
N CYS A 160 -16.49 0.31 5.66
CA CYS A 160 -15.17 -0.09 5.16
C CYS A 160 -14.44 -1.10 6.05
N GLU A 161 -14.89 -1.29 7.30
CA GLU A 161 -14.32 -2.30 8.22
C GLU A 161 -12.78 -2.19 8.32
N PHE A 162 -12.27 -0.97 8.41
CA PHE A 162 -10.82 -0.74 8.39
C PHE A 162 -10.09 -1.38 9.59
N ALA A 163 -9.01 -2.07 9.30
CA ALA A 163 -8.09 -2.64 10.29
C ALA A 163 -6.64 -2.43 9.83
N TYR A 164 -5.68 -2.94 10.58
CA TYR A 164 -4.25 -2.80 10.22
C TYR A 164 -3.98 -3.51 8.89
N ARG A 165 -3.66 -2.74 7.87
CA ARG A 165 -3.41 -3.21 6.50
C ARG A 165 -4.58 -4.03 5.95
N ASP A 166 -5.81 -3.62 6.30
CA ASP A 166 -7.00 -4.39 5.93
C ASP A 166 -8.24 -3.52 5.77
N SER A 167 -9.20 -4.00 4.99
CA SER A 167 -10.51 -3.38 4.79
C SER A 167 -11.48 -4.37 4.16
N VAL A 168 -12.75 -3.98 4.09
CA VAL A 168 -13.79 -4.76 3.40
C VAL A 168 -13.42 -5.01 1.92
N PHE A 169 -12.71 -4.09 1.29
CA PHE A 169 -12.33 -4.18 -0.13
C PHE A 169 -11.26 -5.26 -0.38
N LYS A 170 -10.51 -5.62 0.64
CA LYS A 170 -9.50 -6.69 0.56
C LYS A 170 -10.11 -8.06 0.85
N ASN A 171 -11.26 -8.08 1.52
CA ASN A 171 -11.92 -9.30 2.01
C ASN A 171 -13.22 -9.58 1.25
N ARG A 172 -14.40 -9.42 1.88
CA ARG A 172 -15.70 -9.86 1.32
C ARG A 172 -16.12 -9.12 0.05
N LEU A 173 -15.58 -7.93 -0.19
CA LEU A 173 -15.84 -7.15 -1.40
C LEU A 173 -14.71 -7.18 -2.42
N LYS A 174 -13.70 -8.02 -2.19
CA LYS A 174 -12.58 -8.17 -3.12
C LYS A 174 -13.11 -8.56 -4.51
N ASN A 175 -12.73 -7.76 -5.51
CA ASN A 175 -13.12 -7.91 -6.91
C ASN A 175 -14.62 -7.76 -7.17
N LYS A 176 -15.43 -7.40 -6.15
CA LYS A 176 -16.87 -7.18 -6.32
C LYS A 176 -17.23 -5.71 -6.49
N VAL A 177 -16.34 -4.82 -6.08
CA VAL A 177 -16.55 -3.37 -6.21
C VAL A 177 -15.25 -2.71 -6.67
N ILE A 178 -15.40 -1.63 -7.43
CA ILE A 178 -14.29 -0.83 -7.93
C ILE A 178 -14.47 0.59 -7.40
N VAL A 179 -13.55 1.04 -6.55
CA VAL A 179 -13.57 2.40 -6.00
C VAL A 179 -13.31 3.39 -7.15
N THR A 180 -14.15 4.42 -7.25
CA THR A 180 -14.06 5.42 -8.31
C THR A 180 -13.73 6.81 -7.79
N TRP A 181 -14.20 7.14 -6.59
CA TRP A 181 -13.92 8.42 -5.92
C TRP A 181 -13.73 8.19 -4.44
N VAL A 182 -12.79 8.92 -3.86
CA VAL A 182 -12.50 8.88 -2.43
C VAL A 182 -12.74 10.28 -1.85
N TYR A 183 -13.37 10.34 -0.69
CA TYR A 183 -13.60 11.60 0.05
C TYR A 183 -12.73 11.60 1.30
N LEU A 184 -11.92 12.64 1.47
CA LEU A 184 -11.05 12.78 2.63
C LEU A 184 -11.45 14.02 3.42
N LYS A 185 -11.52 13.88 4.75
CA LYS A 185 -11.76 14.98 5.67
C LYS A 185 -10.41 15.37 6.28
N LEU A 186 -9.92 16.54 5.87
CA LEU A 186 -8.58 17.02 6.22
C LEU A 186 -8.66 18.24 7.12
N SER A 187 -7.70 18.38 8.02
CA SER A 187 -7.68 19.50 8.97
C SER A 187 -7.13 20.77 8.31
N ARG A 188 -7.77 21.90 8.59
CA ARG A 188 -7.26 23.24 8.29
C ARG A 188 -6.47 23.85 9.46
N LYS A 189 -6.49 23.14 10.62
CA LYS A 189 -5.72 23.47 11.83
C LYS A 189 -5.01 22.20 12.29
N PRO A 190 -4.03 21.71 11.50
CA PRO A 190 -3.48 20.39 11.75
C PRO A 190 -2.72 20.29 13.08
N SER A 191 -2.94 19.19 13.77
CA SER A 191 -2.05 18.69 14.82
C SER A 191 -1.12 17.66 14.18
N TYR A 192 0.12 17.61 14.64
CA TYR A 192 1.16 16.84 13.94
C TYR A 192 1.51 15.57 14.70
N THR A 193 1.50 14.44 13.99
CA THR A 193 1.92 13.12 14.51
C THR A 193 3.39 12.91 14.17
N MET A 194 4.28 12.96 15.18
CA MET A 194 5.74 12.89 14.97
C MET A 194 6.44 11.87 15.86
N GLU A 195 5.71 11.09 16.64
CA GLU A 195 6.30 10.20 17.66
C GLU A 195 6.83 8.89 17.09
N TYR A 196 6.71 8.66 15.78
CA TYR A 196 7.13 7.40 15.17
C TYR A 196 8.56 7.49 14.65
N GLY A 197 9.42 6.60 15.14
CA GLY A 197 10.80 6.50 14.68
C GLY A 197 11.60 7.76 14.95
N ASN A 198 12.35 8.22 13.95
CA ASN A 198 13.20 9.42 14.05
C ASN A 198 12.57 10.65 13.37
N LEU A 199 11.25 10.61 13.14
CA LEU A 199 10.56 11.69 12.42
C LEU A 199 10.67 13.03 13.17
N LYS A 200 10.52 13.01 14.49
CA LYS A 200 10.58 14.22 15.33
C LYS A 200 11.93 14.95 15.20
N ASP A 201 13.02 14.18 15.22
CA ASP A 201 14.36 14.76 15.10
C ASP A 201 14.60 15.31 13.70
N ALA A 202 14.14 14.58 12.68
CA ALA A 202 14.23 15.03 11.29
C ALA A 202 13.47 16.33 11.06
N VAL A 203 12.26 16.45 11.61
CA VAL A 203 11.44 17.67 11.51
C VAL A 203 12.11 18.82 12.27
N ALA A 204 12.67 18.56 13.45
CA ALA A 204 13.38 19.59 14.23
C ALA A 204 14.56 20.16 13.43
N SER A 205 15.29 19.30 12.70
CA SER A 205 16.43 19.72 11.86
C SER A 205 16.01 20.60 10.69
N LEU A 206 14.72 20.59 10.30
CA LEU A 206 14.16 21.41 9.23
C LEU A 206 13.54 22.72 9.73
N GLY A 207 13.67 23.02 11.02
CA GLY A 207 13.15 24.26 11.61
C GLY A 207 11.85 24.08 12.39
N GLY A 208 11.43 22.86 12.64
CA GLY A 208 10.27 22.55 13.47
C GLY A 208 9.01 22.15 12.69
N PRO A 209 7.92 21.88 13.42
CA PRO A 209 6.74 21.26 12.80
C PRO A 209 5.97 22.21 11.87
N SER A 210 5.74 21.71 10.67
CA SER A 210 4.83 22.26 9.67
C SER A 210 4.49 21.12 8.70
N LEU A 211 3.42 21.26 7.94
CA LEU A 211 3.05 20.24 6.93
C LEU A 211 4.20 20.00 5.96
N ARG A 212 4.85 21.07 5.48
CA ARG A 212 5.97 20.96 4.54
C ARG A 212 7.18 20.27 5.16
N ASN A 213 7.53 20.61 6.40
CA ASN A 213 8.69 20.01 7.05
C ASN A 213 8.45 18.53 7.38
N ILE A 214 7.22 18.17 7.75
CA ILE A 214 6.87 16.76 7.98
C ILE A 214 6.95 15.98 6.66
N ARG A 215 6.32 16.51 5.59
CA ARG A 215 6.42 15.88 4.26
C ARG A 215 7.88 15.71 3.84
N GLN A 216 8.70 16.76 3.97
CA GLN A 216 10.11 16.71 3.58
C GLN A 216 10.89 15.69 4.42
N ALA A 217 10.65 15.64 5.73
CA ALA A 217 11.31 14.69 6.62
C ALA A 217 10.92 13.25 6.25
N VAL A 218 9.62 13.01 6.02
CA VAL A 218 9.13 11.67 5.61
C VAL A 218 9.78 11.24 4.29
N ILE A 219 9.79 12.13 3.29
CA ILE A 219 10.41 11.84 1.99
C ILE A 219 11.89 11.47 2.18
N SER A 220 12.64 12.28 2.93
CA SER A 220 14.07 12.04 3.19
C SER A 220 14.31 10.70 3.89
N ILE A 221 13.52 10.40 4.93
CA ILE A 221 13.63 9.14 5.67
C ILE A 221 13.31 7.95 4.75
N ARG A 222 12.24 8.05 3.94
CA ARG A 222 11.85 6.97 3.04
C ARG A 222 12.92 6.74 1.97
N GLN A 223 13.44 7.80 1.36
CA GLN A 223 14.49 7.71 0.33
C GLN A 223 15.79 7.12 0.89
N SER A 224 16.11 7.39 2.15
CA SER A 224 17.32 6.83 2.77
C SER A 224 17.16 5.35 3.13
N LYS A 225 15.92 4.86 3.31
CA LYS A 225 15.65 3.50 3.80
C LYS A 225 15.12 2.56 2.73
N LEU A 226 14.30 3.05 1.79
CA LEU A 226 13.61 2.20 0.82
C LEU A 226 14.28 2.29 -0.54
N PRO A 227 14.49 1.16 -1.21
CA PRO A 227 15.03 1.20 -2.57
C PRO A 227 14.03 1.82 -3.54
N ASP A 228 14.54 2.63 -4.46
CA ASP A 228 13.76 3.16 -5.58
C ASP A 228 13.32 1.98 -6.47
N PRO A 229 12.03 1.77 -6.70
CA PRO A 229 11.57 0.68 -7.57
C PRO A 229 12.09 0.76 -9.01
N VAL A 230 12.50 1.94 -9.47
CA VAL A 230 13.10 2.10 -10.80
C VAL A 230 14.49 1.42 -10.83
N GLN A 231 15.24 1.49 -9.73
CA GLN A 231 16.56 0.85 -9.64
C GLN A 231 16.45 -0.62 -9.25
N PHE A 232 15.61 -0.92 -8.27
CA PHE A 232 15.40 -2.28 -7.77
C PHE A 232 13.89 -2.51 -7.65
N GLY A 233 13.31 -3.17 -8.64
CA GLY A 233 11.87 -3.46 -8.61
C GLY A 233 11.46 -4.07 -7.27
N ASN A 234 10.40 -3.53 -6.65
CA ASN A 234 9.92 -4.00 -5.36
C ASN A 234 8.48 -3.54 -5.13
N ALA A 235 7.85 -4.01 -4.07
CA ALA A 235 6.50 -3.60 -3.69
C ALA A 235 6.46 -3.09 -2.24
N GLY A 236 7.54 -2.43 -1.81
CA GLY A 236 7.67 -1.93 -0.44
C GLY A 236 7.90 -3.08 0.53
N SER A 237 7.34 -2.96 1.74
CA SER A 237 7.43 -4.00 2.76
C SER A 237 6.73 -5.27 2.29
N PHE A 238 7.46 -6.38 2.23
CA PHE A 238 6.88 -7.62 1.71
C PHE A 238 5.96 -8.31 2.72
N PHE A 239 6.27 -8.17 4.02
CA PHE A 239 5.50 -8.81 5.10
C PHE A 239 4.92 -7.76 6.03
N LYS A 240 3.76 -8.07 6.61
CA LYS A 240 3.19 -7.30 7.71
C LYS A 240 4.05 -7.49 8.96
N ASN A 241 4.05 -6.51 9.85
CA ASN A 241 4.64 -6.68 11.18
C ASN A 241 3.72 -7.61 11.98
N PRO A 242 4.23 -8.77 12.46
CA PRO A 242 3.38 -9.72 13.18
C PRO A 242 2.94 -9.17 14.54
N VAL A 243 1.69 -9.47 14.88
CA VAL A 243 1.12 -9.19 16.20
C VAL A 243 1.17 -10.50 16.99
N VAL A 244 1.81 -10.47 18.14
CA VAL A 244 2.04 -11.67 18.98
C VAL A 244 1.61 -11.40 20.41
N ASP A 245 1.42 -12.47 21.18
CA ASP A 245 1.17 -12.35 22.62
C ASP A 245 2.40 -11.83 23.35
N THR A 246 2.20 -11.11 24.45
CA THR A 246 3.31 -10.63 25.30
C THR A 246 4.18 -11.80 25.80
N LYS A 247 3.61 -13.00 25.99
CA LYS A 247 4.36 -14.19 26.35
C LYS A 247 5.39 -14.56 25.27
N GLN A 248 5.00 -14.44 24.00
CA GLN A 248 5.90 -14.70 22.87
C GLN A 248 7.04 -13.68 22.86
N LEU A 249 6.74 -12.41 23.12
CA LEU A 249 7.75 -11.36 23.24
C LEU A 249 8.77 -11.71 24.34
N GLU A 250 8.29 -12.12 25.51
CA GLU A 250 9.18 -12.47 26.62
C GLU A 250 10.07 -13.68 26.28
N THR A 251 9.53 -14.65 25.54
CA THR A 251 10.34 -15.78 25.06
C THR A 251 11.49 -15.30 24.17
N ILE A 252 11.22 -14.35 23.27
CA ILE A 252 12.24 -13.79 22.38
C ILE A 252 13.26 -12.99 23.20
N ARG A 253 12.81 -12.27 24.23
CA ARG A 253 13.68 -11.46 25.09
C ARG A 253 14.74 -12.26 25.83
N VAL A 254 14.50 -13.52 26.11
CA VAL A 254 15.49 -14.40 26.74
C VAL A 254 16.77 -14.41 25.92
N GLN A 255 16.69 -14.42 24.62
CA GLN A 255 17.85 -14.44 23.73
C GLN A 255 18.21 -13.06 23.16
N TYR A 256 17.21 -12.17 23.03
CA TYR A 256 17.36 -10.84 22.42
C TYR A 256 16.72 -9.79 23.33
N SER A 257 17.44 -9.37 24.37
CA SER A 257 16.91 -8.47 25.41
C SER A 257 16.40 -7.14 24.86
N ASN A 258 16.92 -6.70 23.69
CA ASN A 258 16.57 -5.41 23.08
C ASN A 258 15.63 -5.56 21.88
N VAL A 259 14.82 -6.63 21.80
CA VAL A 259 13.85 -6.79 20.71
C VAL A 259 12.89 -5.59 20.69
N PRO A 260 12.78 -4.88 19.56
CA PRO A 260 11.84 -3.76 19.47
C PRO A 260 10.40 -4.26 19.36
N TYR A 261 9.47 -3.49 19.92
CA TYR A 261 8.05 -3.79 19.80
C TYR A 261 7.23 -2.52 19.92
N TYR A 262 6.00 -2.60 19.47
CA TYR A 262 5.00 -1.52 19.59
C TYR A 262 3.76 -2.08 20.27
N ASN A 263 3.18 -1.32 21.17
CA ASN A 263 1.92 -1.69 21.79
C ASN A 263 0.79 -1.68 20.74
N THR A 264 -0.21 -2.51 20.94
CA THR A 264 -1.42 -2.53 20.11
C THR A 264 -2.61 -2.08 20.95
N VAL A 265 -3.73 -1.83 20.29
CA VAL A 265 -4.99 -1.50 20.99
C VAL A 265 -5.54 -2.72 21.74
N GLU A 266 -5.14 -3.92 21.36
CA GLU A 266 -5.60 -5.18 21.97
C GLU A 266 -4.74 -5.49 23.19
N PRO A 267 -5.33 -5.58 24.40
CA PRO A 267 -4.55 -5.91 25.60
C PRO A 267 -3.85 -7.26 25.48
N GLY A 268 -2.60 -7.31 25.93
CA GLY A 268 -1.82 -8.55 25.90
C GLY A 268 -1.18 -8.87 24.56
N LYS A 269 -1.32 -7.97 23.58
CA LYS A 269 -0.72 -8.13 22.26
C LYS A 269 0.28 -7.03 21.96
N VAL A 270 1.35 -7.38 21.26
CA VAL A 270 2.38 -6.43 20.80
C VAL A 270 2.71 -6.72 19.33
N LYS A 271 3.17 -5.69 18.64
CA LYS A 271 3.59 -5.80 17.24
C LYS A 271 5.13 -5.78 17.20
N ILE A 272 5.73 -6.81 16.59
CA ILE A 272 7.19 -6.90 16.45
C ILE A 272 7.54 -6.53 14.99
N PRO A 273 8.55 -5.66 14.76
CA PRO A 273 8.96 -5.34 13.39
C PRO A 273 9.45 -6.59 12.64
N ALA A 274 8.79 -6.96 11.56
CA ALA A 274 9.19 -8.10 10.72
C ALA A 274 10.60 -7.90 10.16
N GLY A 275 10.97 -6.66 9.83
CA GLY A 275 12.31 -6.35 9.34
C GLY A 275 13.39 -6.70 10.35
N TRP A 276 13.14 -6.50 11.65
CA TRP A 276 14.07 -6.88 12.70
C TRP A 276 14.26 -8.42 12.77
N LEU A 277 13.15 -9.16 12.70
CA LEU A 277 13.20 -10.63 12.72
C LEU A 277 14.03 -11.17 11.55
N ILE A 278 13.79 -10.63 10.35
CA ILE A 278 14.47 -11.03 9.12
C ILE A 278 15.96 -10.65 9.18
N ASP A 279 16.26 -9.45 9.70
CA ASP A 279 17.64 -8.96 9.85
C ASP A 279 18.44 -9.84 10.85
N LYS A 280 17.80 -10.25 11.95
CA LYS A 280 18.47 -11.13 12.95
C LYS A 280 18.85 -12.49 12.38
N LEU A 281 18.19 -12.92 11.30
CA LEU A 281 18.51 -14.15 10.59
C LEU A 281 19.55 -13.94 9.49
N GLY A 282 20.03 -12.69 9.33
CA GLY A 282 21.09 -12.36 8.38
C GLY A 282 20.66 -12.39 6.93
N TRP A 283 19.38 -12.09 6.65
CA TRP A 283 18.86 -12.10 5.29
C TRP A 283 19.20 -10.85 4.47
N LYS A 284 19.56 -9.74 5.11
CA LYS A 284 19.94 -8.51 4.39
C LYS A 284 21.03 -8.79 3.35
N GLY A 285 20.81 -8.34 2.12
CA GLY A 285 21.78 -8.49 1.03
C GLY A 285 21.89 -9.88 0.43
N LYS A 286 21.15 -10.87 0.96
CA LYS A 286 21.14 -12.22 0.39
C LYS A 286 20.21 -12.30 -0.80
N SER A 287 20.51 -13.21 -1.72
CA SER A 287 19.71 -13.42 -2.92
C SER A 287 19.47 -14.90 -3.17
N LEU A 288 18.43 -15.17 -3.95
CA LEU A 288 18.11 -16.50 -4.48
C LEU A 288 17.78 -16.29 -5.97
N GLY A 289 18.73 -16.65 -6.83
CA GLY A 289 18.62 -16.32 -8.25
C GLY A 289 18.65 -14.80 -8.44
N ASN A 290 17.66 -14.28 -9.16
CA ASN A 290 17.54 -12.84 -9.43
C ASN A 290 16.63 -12.11 -8.42
N ALA A 291 16.12 -12.81 -7.39
CA ALA A 291 15.38 -12.19 -6.29
C ALA A 291 16.31 -11.99 -5.09
N GLY A 292 16.20 -10.86 -4.40
CA GLY A 292 17.06 -10.58 -3.26
C GLY A 292 16.33 -9.86 -2.12
N VAL A 293 17.01 -9.79 -0.97
CA VAL A 293 16.60 -8.94 0.15
C VAL A 293 17.46 -7.68 0.08
N HIS A 294 16.82 -6.52 0.16
CA HIS A 294 17.57 -5.25 0.07
C HIS A 294 18.61 -5.16 1.19
N LYS A 295 19.80 -4.64 0.85
CA LYS A 295 20.96 -4.62 1.75
C LYS A 295 20.78 -3.75 2.99
N ASP A 296 19.91 -2.72 2.90
CA ASP A 296 19.69 -1.78 3.99
C ASP A 296 18.31 -1.95 4.65
N GLN A 297 17.36 -2.64 3.97
CA GLN A 297 16.01 -2.82 4.50
C GLN A 297 15.57 -4.28 4.34
N ALA A 298 15.67 -5.03 5.44
CA ALA A 298 15.40 -6.48 5.43
C ALA A 298 13.96 -6.82 5.02
N LEU A 299 13.02 -5.87 5.19
CA LEU A 299 11.60 -6.11 4.90
C LEU A 299 11.27 -5.96 3.41
N VAL A 300 12.21 -5.45 2.59
CA VAL A 300 11.96 -5.20 1.17
C VAL A 300 12.66 -6.26 0.33
N LEU A 301 11.85 -7.06 -0.37
CA LEU A 301 12.34 -8.01 -1.37
C LEU A 301 12.44 -7.29 -2.72
N ILE A 302 13.52 -7.56 -3.44
CA ILE A 302 13.85 -6.80 -4.66
C ILE A 302 14.10 -7.71 -5.85
N ASN A 303 13.83 -7.17 -7.03
CA ASN A 303 14.19 -7.72 -8.33
C ASN A 303 15.58 -7.16 -8.69
N LEU A 304 16.56 -8.04 -8.73
CA LEU A 304 17.95 -7.67 -9.05
C LEU A 304 18.20 -7.53 -10.57
N GLY A 305 17.12 -7.72 -11.35
CA GLY A 305 17.16 -7.71 -12.81
C GLY A 305 16.76 -9.08 -13.36
N GLY A 306 15.60 -9.15 -14.01
CA GLY A 306 15.12 -10.40 -14.62
C GLY A 306 14.58 -11.43 -13.64
N ALA A 307 14.24 -11.04 -12.42
CA ALA A 307 13.61 -11.96 -11.47
C ALA A 307 12.21 -12.38 -11.97
N THR A 308 11.85 -13.61 -11.71
CA THR A 308 10.46 -14.10 -11.89
C THR A 308 9.70 -13.96 -10.58
N GLY A 309 8.37 -13.89 -10.67
CA GLY A 309 7.52 -13.89 -9.47
C GLY A 309 7.73 -15.15 -8.62
N SER A 310 7.97 -16.28 -9.27
CA SER A 310 8.25 -17.55 -8.59
C SER A 310 9.55 -17.47 -7.77
N GLU A 311 10.60 -16.83 -8.28
CA GLU A 311 11.83 -16.65 -7.52
C GLU A 311 11.59 -15.79 -6.27
N VAL A 312 10.84 -14.68 -6.42
CA VAL A 312 10.52 -13.82 -5.28
C VAL A 312 9.67 -14.58 -4.25
N LYS A 313 8.65 -15.32 -4.71
CA LYS A 313 7.80 -16.14 -3.82
C LYS A 313 8.63 -17.19 -3.07
N LYS A 314 9.57 -17.85 -3.76
CA LYS A 314 10.44 -18.86 -3.15
C LYS A 314 11.33 -18.24 -2.07
N LEU A 315 11.92 -17.05 -2.35
CA LEU A 315 12.72 -16.31 -1.39
C LEU A 315 11.88 -15.94 -0.15
N ALA A 316 10.66 -15.42 -0.36
CA ALA A 316 9.75 -15.06 0.72
C ALA A 316 9.40 -16.28 1.58
N SER A 317 9.16 -17.45 0.94
CA SER A 317 8.84 -18.69 1.66
C SER A 317 10.01 -19.16 2.53
N GLN A 318 11.24 -19.06 2.05
CA GLN A 318 12.42 -19.43 2.83
C GLN A 318 12.58 -18.51 4.05
N ILE A 319 12.41 -17.18 3.84
CA ILE A 319 12.47 -16.21 4.93
C ILE A 319 11.41 -16.55 6.01
N SER A 320 10.18 -16.82 5.58
CA SER A 320 9.08 -17.16 6.49
C SER A 320 9.38 -18.43 7.29
N ALA A 321 9.93 -19.46 6.62
CA ALA A 321 10.30 -20.72 7.27
C ALA A 321 11.38 -20.50 8.33
N ASP A 322 12.40 -19.70 8.02
CA ASP A 322 13.48 -19.39 8.97
C ASP A 322 12.95 -18.60 10.18
N VAL A 323 12.07 -17.63 9.96
CA VAL A 323 11.44 -16.85 11.04
C VAL A 323 10.59 -17.78 11.90
N ARG A 324 9.79 -18.65 11.30
CA ARG A 324 8.97 -19.64 12.02
C ARG A 324 9.86 -20.57 12.84
N GLN A 325 10.93 -21.09 12.26
CA GLN A 325 11.84 -22.00 12.95
C GLN A 325 12.53 -21.33 14.14
N LYS A 326 12.98 -20.08 13.98
CA LYS A 326 13.78 -19.40 15.01
C LYS A 326 12.93 -18.75 16.10
N PHE A 327 11.82 -18.10 15.72
CA PHE A 327 11.03 -17.26 16.62
C PHE A 327 9.64 -17.82 16.90
N ASN A 328 9.23 -18.91 16.23
CA ASN A 328 7.88 -19.46 16.29
C ASN A 328 6.82 -18.39 15.93
N ILE A 329 7.12 -17.59 14.90
CA ILE A 329 6.23 -16.52 14.39
C ILE A 329 5.98 -16.79 12.91
N ASP A 330 4.71 -16.73 12.50
CA ASP A 330 4.31 -16.80 11.10
C ASP A 330 4.29 -15.40 10.52
N LEU A 331 5.04 -15.18 9.43
CA LEU A 331 4.99 -13.93 8.70
C LEU A 331 3.87 -13.97 7.65
N GLU A 332 3.05 -12.94 7.63
CA GLU A 332 1.99 -12.78 6.65
C GLU A 332 2.45 -11.81 5.55
N PRO A 333 2.39 -12.19 4.26
CA PRO A 333 2.70 -11.26 3.19
C PRO A 333 1.73 -10.08 3.17
N GLU A 334 2.26 -8.86 3.01
CA GLU A 334 1.46 -7.66 2.75
C GLU A 334 1.22 -7.53 1.24
N VAL A 335 2.19 -7.98 0.44
CA VAL A 335 2.14 -7.93 -1.02
C VAL A 335 1.14 -8.97 -1.54
N ASN A 336 0.29 -8.56 -2.49
CA ASN A 336 -0.69 -9.45 -3.12
C ASN A 336 -0.02 -10.22 -4.25
N MET A 337 -0.06 -11.55 -4.16
CA MET A 337 0.48 -12.43 -5.20
C MET A 337 -0.62 -12.77 -6.19
N ILE A 338 -0.34 -12.58 -7.49
CA ILE A 338 -1.30 -12.73 -8.59
C ILE A 338 -0.81 -13.83 -9.53
N GLY A 339 -1.67 -14.82 -9.80
CA GLY A 339 -1.37 -15.96 -10.69
C GLY A 339 -1.34 -17.29 -10.00
#